data_4e5248da162a8fa7ffff75143024f6db
#
_entry.id   4e5248da162a8fa7ffff75143024f6db
#
_cell.length_a   1.000
_cell.length_b   1.000
_cell.length_c   1.000
_cell.angle_alpha   90.00
_cell.angle_beta   90.00
_cell.angle_gamma   90.00
#
_symmetry.space_group_name_H-M   'P 1'
#
loop_
_entity.id
_entity.type
_entity.pdbx_description
1 polymer ?
#
loop_
_entity_poly.entity_id
_entity_poly.type
_entity_poly.pdbx_seq_one_letter_code
_entity_poly.pdbx_strand_id
1 'polypeptide(L)'
;MATIMLMNWRDATPDQYDQARQKVRWDQDTPTGAKLHVSGFGDDGLHVTDVWESEQTFNDFFQQRLAPAIQEIGIQGQPDVKFFPLHGIFAPALGKNEQVADL
;
A
#
# COMPACT_ATOMS: atom_id res chain seq x y z
N MET A 1 -12.23 -11.92 -1.80
CA MET A 1 -11.20 -12.22 -2.81
C MET A 1 -10.08 -11.19 -2.71
N ALA A 2 -8.84 -11.64 -2.75
CA ALA A 2 -7.71 -10.73 -2.64
C ALA A 2 -7.61 -9.82 -3.87
N THR A 3 -7.09 -8.63 -3.64
CA THR A 3 -6.98 -7.60 -4.67
C THR A 3 -5.59 -6.99 -4.68
N ILE A 4 -5.17 -6.56 -5.88
CA ILE A 4 -3.98 -5.75 -6.06
C ILE A 4 -4.40 -4.29 -6.00
N MET A 5 -3.68 -3.49 -5.22
CA MET A 5 -3.86 -2.04 -5.19
C MET A 5 -2.63 -1.39 -5.81
N LEU A 6 -2.83 -0.59 -6.84
CA LEU A 6 -1.77 0.21 -7.43
C LEU A 6 -2.02 1.67 -7.08
N MET A 7 -0.97 2.33 -6.59
CA MET A 7 -1.04 3.75 -6.24
C MET A 7 0.09 4.51 -6.90
N ASN A 8 -0.23 5.65 -7.49
CA ASN A 8 0.77 6.62 -7.93
C ASN A 8 0.46 7.94 -7.26
N TRP A 9 1.42 8.50 -6.55
CA TRP A 9 1.28 9.79 -5.87
C TRP A 9 2.42 10.70 -6.30
N ARG A 10 2.14 11.57 -7.25
CA ARG A 10 3.14 12.43 -7.89
C ARG A 10 3.86 13.33 -6.89
N ASP A 11 3.12 13.90 -5.95
CA ASP A 11 3.66 14.92 -5.05
C ASP A 11 4.29 14.37 -3.77
N ALA A 12 4.18 13.08 -3.52
CA ALA A 12 4.78 12.47 -2.34
C ALA A 12 6.29 12.29 -2.54
N THR A 13 7.05 12.61 -1.49
CA THR A 13 8.51 12.52 -1.51
C THR A 13 8.99 11.34 -0.68
N PRO A 14 10.24 10.87 -0.89
CA PRO A 14 10.80 9.80 -0.05
C PRO A 14 10.78 10.13 1.44
N ASP A 15 11.11 11.36 1.82
CA ASP A 15 11.07 11.76 3.23
C ASP A 15 9.66 11.67 3.81
N GLN A 16 8.67 12.11 3.03
CA GLN A 16 7.27 12.05 3.47
C GLN A 16 6.79 10.60 3.61
N TYR A 17 7.20 9.73 2.69
CA TYR A 17 6.90 8.31 2.80
C TYR A 17 7.48 7.72 4.08
N ASP A 18 8.74 8.03 4.38
CA ASP A 18 9.40 7.54 5.59
C ASP A 18 8.71 8.06 6.85
N GLN A 19 8.28 9.32 6.86
CA GLN A 19 7.51 9.88 7.96
C GLN A 19 6.17 9.17 8.14
N ALA A 20 5.47 8.87 7.03
CA ALA A 20 4.21 8.14 7.09
C ALA A 20 4.41 6.75 7.68
N ARG A 21 5.45 6.05 7.26
CA ARG A 21 5.76 4.73 7.81
C ARG A 21 5.99 4.77 9.31
N GLN A 22 6.73 5.77 9.78
CA GLN A 22 7.02 5.94 11.20
C GLN A 22 5.78 6.26 12.02
N LYS A 23 4.88 7.08 11.48
CA LYS A 23 3.66 7.48 12.18
C LYS A 23 2.62 6.38 12.18
N VAL A 24 2.41 5.74 11.05
CA VAL A 24 1.38 4.70 10.90
C VAL A 24 1.85 3.36 11.43
N ARG A 25 3.15 3.06 11.29
CA ARG A 25 3.78 1.84 11.81
C ARG A 25 3.19 0.56 11.20
N TRP A 26 2.90 0.60 9.91
CA TRP A 26 2.32 -0.58 9.24
C TRP A 26 3.25 -1.79 9.24
N ASP A 27 4.55 -1.57 9.36
CA ASP A 27 5.55 -2.63 9.41
C ASP A 27 5.69 -3.25 10.81
N GLN A 28 5.13 -2.64 11.83
CA GLN A 28 5.14 -3.13 13.22
C GLN A 28 3.77 -3.51 13.71
N ASP A 29 2.74 -2.83 13.22
CA ASP A 29 1.35 -3.07 13.54
C ASP A 29 0.59 -3.29 12.23
N THR A 30 0.62 -4.53 11.76
CA THR A 30 0.12 -4.90 10.44
C THR A 30 -1.35 -4.54 10.29
N PRO A 31 -1.70 -3.76 9.25
CA PRO A 31 -3.11 -3.46 8.99
C PRO A 31 -3.90 -4.71 8.69
N THR A 32 -5.14 -4.75 9.16
CA THR A 32 -6.05 -5.85 8.89
C THR A 32 -6.21 -6.04 7.39
N GLY A 33 -5.95 -7.24 6.89
CA GLY A 33 -6.09 -7.59 5.49
C GLY A 33 -4.89 -7.29 4.61
N ALA A 34 -3.83 -6.66 5.16
CA ALA A 34 -2.61 -6.38 4.40
C ALA A 34 -1.83 -7.68 4.18
N LYS A 35 -1.40 -7.92 2.94
CA LYS A 35 -0.66 -9.14 2.58
C LYS A 35 0.70 -8.85 1.97
N LEU A 36 0.84 -7.79 1.21
CA LEU A 36 2.10 -7.40 0.57
C LEU A 36 2.10 -5.90 0.33
N HIS A 37 3.25 -5.27 0.49
CA HIS A 37 3.43 -3.86 0.21
C HIS A 37 4.82 -3.66 -0.40
N VAL A 38 4.86 -3.07 -1.57
CA VAL A 38 6.11 -2.72 -2.26
C VAL A 38 6.01 -1.27 -2.71
N SER A 39 7.06 -0.50 -2.48
CA SER A 39 7.08 0.90 -2.86
C SER A 39 8.37 1.26 -3.59
N GLY A 40 8.28 2.27 -4.45
CA GLY A 40 9.42 2.82 -5.14
C GLY A 40 9.10 4.22 -5.64
N PHE A 41 10.12 4.92 -6.11
CA PHE A 41 9.97 6.28 -6.62
C PHE A 41 10.51 6.37 -8.03
N GLY A 42 9.70 6.95 -8.92
CA GLY A 42 10.10 7.30 -10.26
C GLY A 42 10.08 8.81 -10.45
N ASP A 43 10.27 9.24 -11.69
CA ASP A 43 10.22 10.68 -12.03
C ASP A 43 8.85 11.29 -11.76
N ASP A 44 7.83 10.46 -11.70
CA ASP A 44 6.45 10.87 -11.45
C ASP A 44 6.01 10.59 -10.01
N GLY A 45 6.94 10.47 -9.07
CA GLY A 45 6.66 10.35 -7.65
C GLY A 45 6.60 8.93 -7.14
N LEU A 46 5.77 8.73 -6.13
CA LEU A 46 5.64 7.46 -5.43
C LEU A 46 4.80 6.46 -6.22
N HIS A 47 5.29 5.23 -6.29
CA HIS A 47 4.56 4.08 -6.82
C HIS A 47 4.47 3.02 -5.74
N VAL A 48 3.27 2.56 -5.48
CA VAL A 48 3.00 1.50 -4.50
C VAL A 48 2.24 0.38 -5.18
N THR A 49 2.65 -0.85 -4.90
CA THR A 49 1.92 -2.05 -5.28
C THR A 49 1.65 -2.85 -4.02
N ASP A 50 0.38 -3.05 -3.71
CA ASP A 50 -0.05 -3.81 -2.55
C ASP A 50 -0.89 -4.99 -2.95
N VAL A 51 -0.91 -6.00 -2.07
CA VAL A 51 -1.95 -7.03 -2.09
C VAL A 51 -2.71 -6.93 -0.78
N TRP A 52 -4.02 -6.86 -0.88
CA TRP A 52 -4.94 -6.77 0.26
C TRP A 52 -5.99 -7.87 0.18
N GLU A 53 -6.51 -8.24 1.33
CA GLU A 53 -7.62 -9.20 1.39
C GLU A 53 -8.81 -8.73 0.55
N SER A 54 -9.11 -7.43 0.59
CA SER A 54 -10.18 -6.82 -0.17
C SER A 54 -9.93 -5.33 -0.35
N GLU A 55 -10.65 -4.73 -1.30
CA GLU A 55 -10.64 -3.28 -1.46
C GLU A 55 -11.11 -2.57 -0.20
N GLN A 56 -12.09 -3.15 0.48
CA GLN A 56 -12.62 -2.57 1.71
C GLN A 56 -11.57 -2.50 2.81
N THR A 57 -10.74 -3.54 2.99
CA THR A 57 -9.69 -3.52 4.02
C THR A 57 -8.66 -2.43 3.73
N PHE A 58 -8.31 -2.20 2.48
CA PHE A 58 -7.45 -1.08 2.15
C PHE A 58 -8.10 0.26 2.48
N ASN A 59 -9.37 0.43 2.10
CA ASN A 59 -10.08 1.68 2.33
C ASN A 59 -10.20 1.98 3.83
N ASP A 60 -10.46 0.96 4.65
CA ASP A 60 -10.52 1.11 6.10
C ASP A 60 -9.18 1.56 6.66
N PHE A 61 -8.11 0.92 6.23
CA PHE A 61 -6.76 1.30 6.63
C PHE A 61 -6.45 2.74 6.22
N PHE A 62 -6.77 3.10 4.99
CA PHE A 62 -6.50 4.43 4.48
C PHE A 62 -7.21 5.48 5.34
N GLN A 63 -8.51 5.30 5.57
CA GLN A 63 -9.30 6.27 6.31
C GLN A 63 -8.93 6.35 7.78
N GLN A 64 -8.68 5.23 8.41
CA GLN A 64 -8.48 5.18 9.85
C GLN A 64 -7.05 5.47 10.27
N ARG A 65 -6.06 5.08 9.46
CA ARG A 65 -4.66 5.13 9.87
C ARG A 65 -3.81 6.01 8.96
N LEU A 66 -4.02 5.97 7.65
CA LEU A 66 -3.14 6.64 6.71
C LEU A 66 -3.52 8.10 6.50
N ALA A 67 -4.78 8.40 6.25
CA ALA A 67 -5.24 9.76 5.98
C ALA A 67 -4.90 10.75 7.10
N PRO A 68 -5.06 10.41 8.40
CA PRO A 68 -4.64 11.32 9.46
C PRO A 68 -3.15 11.62 9.44
N ALA A 69 -2.31 10.63 9.15
CA ALA A 69 -0.87 10.82 9.04
C ALA A 69 -0.50 11.70 7.83
N ILE A 70 -1.16 11.48 6.71
CA ILE A 70 -0.98 12.30 5.50
C ILE A 70 -1.27 13.76 5.80
N GLN A 71 -2.37 14.03 6.50
CA GLN A 71 -2.76 15.38 6.88
C GLN A 71 -1.72 16.03 7.79
N GLU A 72 -1.26 15.29 8.78
CA GLU A 72 -0.29 15.79 9.75
C GLU A 72 1.06 16.11 9.09
N ILE A 73 1.49 15.25 8.17
CA ILE A 73 2.76 15.46 7.45
C ILE A 73 2.62 16.57 6.41
N GLY A 74 1.43 16.77 5.86
CA GLY A 74 1.17 17.78 4.84
C GLY A 74 1.52 17.33 3.44
N ILE A 75 1.30 16.05 3.11
CA ILE A 75 1.56 15.55 1.75
C ILE A 75 0.53 16.16 0.81
N GLN A 76 1.02 16.79 -0.27
CA GLN A 76 0.19 17.50 -1.21
C GLN A 76 -0.40 16.56 -2.26
N GLY A 77 -1.49 17.00 -2.89
CA GLY A 77 -2.12 16.30 -4.00
C GLY A 77 -2.95 15.10 -3.57
N GLN A 78 -3.38 14.34 -4.55
CA GLN A 78 -4.19 13.15 -4.36
C GLN A 78 -3.53 11.96 -5.03
N PRO A 79 -3.52 10.79 -4.40
CA PRO A 79 -3.01 9.59 -5.08
C PRO A 79 -4.02 9.08 -6.11
N ASP A 80 -3.49 8.56 -7.22
CA ASP A 80 -4.27 7.75 -8.16
C ASP A 80 -4.24 6.32 -7.67
N VAL A 81 -5.41 5.73 -7.44
CA VAL A 81 -5.52 4.38 -6.90
C VAL A 81 -6.36 3.52 -7.83
N LYS A 82 -5.87 2.31 -8.11
CA LYS A 82 -6.58 1.33 -8.94
C LYS A 82 -6.55 -0.02 -8.25
N PHE A 83 -7.62 -0.80 -8.45
CA PHE A 83 -7.72 -2.13 -7.89
C PHE A 83 -7.94 -3.16 -9.00
N PHE A 84 -7.28 -4.31 -8.85
CA PHE A 84 -7.45 -5.44 -9.76
C PHE A 84 -7.60 -6.72 -8.95
N PRO A 85 -8.49 -7.64 -9.34
CA PRO A 85 -8.54 -8.94 -8.69
C PRO A 85 -7.19 -9.64 -8.80
N LEU A 86 -6.70 -10.17 -7.68
CA LEU A 86 -5.45 -10.91 -7.68
C LEU A 86 -5.64 -12.24 -8.40
N HIS A 87 -4.72 -12.58 -9.31
CA HIS A 87 -4.73 -13.87 -10.00
C HIS A 87 -3.65 -14.79 -9.44
N GLY A 88 -2.48 -14.28 -9.12
CA GLY A 88 -1.41 -15.08 -8.55
C GLY A 88 -0.26 -14.23 -8.06
N ILE A 89 0.58 -14.84 -7.24
CA ILE A 89 1.79 -14.22 -6.70
C ILE A 89 2.96 -15.20 -6.90
N PHE A 90 4.10 -14.66 -7.33
CA PHE A 90 5.35 -15.39 -7.36
C PHE A 90 6.42 -14.51 -6.73
N ALA A 91 6.82 -14.81 -5.50
CA ALA A 91 7.77 -14.02 -4.74
C ALA A 91 8.76 -14.93 -4.02
N PRO A 92 9.64 -15.63 -4.77
CA PRO A 92 10.53 -16.63 -4.18
C PRO A 92 11.48 -16.07 -3.13
N ALA A 93 11.91 -14.82 -3.28
CA ALA A 93 12.78 -14.17 -2.31
C ALA A 93 12.14 -14.01 -0.93
N LEU A 94 10.79 -14.03 -0.89
CA LEU A 94 10.02 -13.92 0.34
C LEU A 94 9.41 -15.26 0.76
N GLY A 95 9.75 -16.33 0.03
CA GLY A 95 9.16 -17.64 0.26
C GLY A 95 7.71 -17.72 -0.18
N LYS A 96 7.27 -16.85 -1.10
CA LYS A 96 5.89 -16.80 -1.57
C LYS A 96 5.79 -17.21 -3.02
N ASN A 97 5.02 -18.24 -3.28
CA ASN A 97 4.79 -18.87 -4.60
C ASN A 97 3.35 -19.28 -4.70
N GLU A 98 2.44 -18.47 -4.19
CA GLU A 98 1.10 -18.89 -3.91
C GLU A 98 0.13 -18.47 -4.99
N GLN A 99 -0.89 -19.28 -5.19
CA GLN A 99 -2.04 -18.93 -6.01
C GLN A 99 -3.03 -18.10 -5.19
N VAL A 100 -3.99 -17.50 -5.87
CA VAL A 100 -5.02 -16.69 -5.22
C VAL A 100 -5.69 -17.43 -4.08
N ALA A 101 -5.99 -18.72 -4.27
CA ALA A 101 -6.70 -19.52 -3.26
C ALA A 101 -5.90 -19.69 -1.97
N ASP A 102 -4.59 -19.52 -2.03
CA ASP A 102 -3.71 -19.71 -0.86
C ASP A 102 -3.55 -18.42 -0.05
N LEU A 103 -4.09 -17.34 -0.56
CA LEU A 103 -4.01 -16.06 0.11
C LEU A 103 -5.30 -15.72 0.85
#